data_4bbdab07ba99cff4b93c9dc214237a16
#
_entry.id   4bbdab07ba99cff4b93c9dc214237a16
#
_cell.length_a   1.000
_cell.length_b   1.000
_cell.length_c   1.000
_cell.angle_alpha   90.00
_cell.angle_beta   90.00
_cell.angle_gamma   90.00
#
_symmetry.space_group_name_H-M   'P 1'
#
loop_
_entity.id
_entity.type
_entity.pdbx_description
1 polymer ?
#
loop_
_entity_poly.entity_id
_entity_poly.type
_entity_poly.pdbx_seq_one_letter_code
_entity_poly.pdbx_strand_id
1 'polypeptide(L)'
;MAAGLLEVVRTLARDLAGELQALSVPADAETGAVEGALRAADLANLAACAVPELPEARAAEAAAAAYQAAGAARALCILAEAGTAGTGAASGEYVLNALGDIRGAAWRARLAVRQMDEFFEGEG
;
A
#
# COMPACT_ATOMS: atom_id res chain seq x y z
N MET A 1 -12.73 -19.62 3.44
CA MET A 1 -12.59 -18.35 2.73
C MET A 1 -11.65 -17.39 3.44
N ALA A 2 -11.83 -17.14 4.73
CA ALA A 2 -10.95 -16.24 5.48
C ALA A 2 -9.49 -16.71 5.48
N ALA A 3 -9.24 -18.02 5.60
CA ALA A 3 -7.89 -18.58 5.55
C ALA A 3 -7.22 -18.37 4.19
N GLY A 4 -7.99 -18.47 3.09
CA GLY A 4 -7.49 -18.23 1.74
C GLY A 4 -7.12 -16.75 1.54
N LEU A 5 -7.93 -15.84 2.08
CA LEU A 5 -7.65 -14.41 2.01
C LEU A 5 -6.36 -14.06 2.77
N LEU A 6 -6.17 -14.64 3.96
CA LEU A 6 -4.96 -14.42 4.74
C LEU A 6 -3.71 -14.92 3.99
N GLU A 7 -3.82 -16.04 3.30
CA GLU A 7 -2.74 -16.58 2.48
C GLU A 7 -2.39 -15.61 1.34
N VAL A 8 -3.40 -15.05 0.66
CA VAL A 8 -3.20 -14.04 -0.38
C VAL A 8 -2.49 -12.81 0.19
N VAL A 9 -2.92 -12.33 1.36
CA VAL A 9 -2.31 -11.18 2.02
C VAL A 9 -0.84 -11.45 2.34
N ARG A 10 -0.53 -12.63 2.87
CA ARG A 10 0.86 -13.02 3.18
C ARG A 10 1.75 -13.08 1.94
N THR A 11 1.22 -13.63 0.85
CA THR A 11 1.95 -13.72 -0.42
C THR A 11 2.24 -12.33 -0.96
N LEU A 12 1.22 -11.46 -0.98
CA LEU A 12 1.39 -10.09 -1.44
C LEU A 12 2.36 -9.30 -0.58
N ALA A 13 2.34 -9.51 0.73
CA ALA A 13 3.26 -8.84 1.65
C ALA A 13 4.70 -9.28 1.40
N ARG A 14 4.92 -10.56 1.11
CA ARG A 14 6.23 -11.10 0.78
C ARG A 14 6.75 -10.53 -0.55
N ASP A 15 5.88 -10.49 -1.56
CA ASP A 15 6.23 -9.93 -2.87
C ASP A 15 6.55 -8.44 -2.75
N LEU A 16 5.76 -7.72 -1.97
CA LEU A 16 5.98 -6.29 -1.73
C LEU A 16 7.33 -6.05 -1.03
N ALA A 17 7.69 -6.87 -0.05
CA ALA A 17 8.98 -6.75 0.63
C ALA A 17 10.14 -6.95 -0.37
N GLY A 18 10.01 -7.90 -1.30
CA GLY A 18 10.99 -8.09 -2.36
C GLY A 18 11.09 -6.89 -3.28
N GLU A 19 9.97 -6.29 -3.64
CA GLU A 19 9.94 -5.10 -4.49
C GLU A 19 10.56 -3.89 -3.80
N LEU A 20 10.33 -3.73 -2.50
CA LEU A 20 10.93 -2.65 -1.73
C LEU A 20 12.46 -2.77 -1.70
N GLN A 21 12.99 -3.99 -1.59
CA GLN A 21 14.43 -4.23 -1.67
C GLN A 21 14.98 -3.89 -3.06
N ALA A 22 14.23 -4.22 -4.12
CA ALA A 22 14.62 -3.93 -5.49
C ALA A 22 14.66 -2.43 -5.77
N LEU A 23 13.88 -1.62 -5.06
CA LEU A 23 13.86 -0.17 -5.20
C LEU A 23 15.16 0.51 -4.72
N SER A 24 16.06 -0.23 -4.10
CA SER A 24 17.38 0.32 -3.75
C SER A 24 18.26 0.58 -4.99
N VAL A 25 17.82 0.13 -6.18
CA VAL A 25 18.52 0.33 -7.46
C VAL A 25 18.01 1.61 -8.12
N PRO A 26 18.87 2.62 -8.37
CA PRO A 26 18.42 3.97 -8.76
C PRO A 26 17.73 4.09 -10.12
N ALA A 27 17.97 3.20 -11.07
CA ALA A 27 17.56 3.38 -12.46
C ALA A 27 16.05 3.29 -12.68
N ASP A 28 15.32 2.51 -11.87
CA ASP A 28 13.88 2.27 -12.02
C ASP A 28 13.08 2.71 -10.81
N ALA A 29 13.70 3.47 -9.91
CA ALA A 29 13.10 3.83 -8.62
C ALA A 29 11.76 4.55 -8.76
N GLU A 30 11.62 5.40 -9.77
CA GLU A 30 10.43 6.22 -9.97
C GLU A 30 9.22 5.38 -10.37
N THR A 31 9.35 4.57 -11.42
CA THR A 31 8.27 3.70 -11.90
C THR A 31 7.94 2.63 -10.87
N GLY A 32 8.98 2.05 -10.27
CA GLY A 32 8.81 1.04 -9.22
C GLY A 32 8.10 1.59 -7.99
N ALA A 33 8.35 2.86 -7.63
CA ALA A 33 7.70 3.48 -6.48
C ALA A 33 6.20 3.66 -6.71
N VAL A 34 5.77 4.06 -7.91
CA VAL A 34 4.35 4.21 -8.23
C VAL A 34 3.65 2.85 -8.20
N GLU A 35 4.21 1.85 -8.87
CA GLU A 35 3.64 0.50 -8.87
C GLU A 35 3.61 -0.10 -7.47
N GLY A 36 4.68 0.07 -6.72
CA GLY A 36 4.76 -0.39 -5.35
C GLY A 36 3.73 0.26 -4.45
N ALA A 37 3.50 1.57 -4.62
CA ALA A 37 2.48 2.29 -3.87
C ALA A 37 1.08 1.74 -4.15
N LEU A 38 0.76 1.49 -5.42
CA LEU A 38 -0.54 0.94 -5.82
C LEU A 38 -0.75 -0.45 -5.23
N ARG A 39 0.26 -1.32 -5.31
CA ARG A 39 0.18 -2.67 -4.76
C ARG A 39 0.07 -2.66 -3.24
N ALA A 40 0.85 -1.81 -2.59
CA ALA A 40 0.78 -1.69 -1.14
C ALA A 40 -0.58 -1.18 -0.67
N ALA A 41 -1.16 -0.22 -1.39
CA ALA A 41 -2.50 0.29 -1.10
C ALA A 41 -3.56 -0.80 -1.27
N ASP A 42 -3.47 -1.61 -2.33
CA ASP A 42 -4.39 -2.72 -2.55
C ASP A 42 -4.27 -3.77 -1.44
N LEU A 43 -3.03 -4.09 -1.04
CA LEU A 43 -2.77 -5.02 0.06
C LEU A 43 -3.37 -4.49 1.37
N ALA A 44 -3.20 -3.21 1.64
CA ALA A 44 -3.76 -2.59 2.85
C ALA A 44 -5.28 -2.73 2.89
N ASN A 45 -5.94 -2.48 1.77
CA ASN A 45 -7.40 -2.60 1.68
C ASN A 45 -7.87 -4.04 1.81
N LEU A 46 -7.18 -4.99 1.18
CA LEU A 46 -7.51 -6.41 1.30
C LEU A 46 -7.39 -6.88 2.75
N ALA A 47 -6.29 -6.52 3.41
CA ALA A 47 -6.08 -6.88 4.80
C ALA A 47 -7.13 -6.25 5.71
N ALA A 48 -7.44 -4.97 5.50
CA ALA A 48 -8.45 -4.28 6.28
C ALA A 48 -9.83 -4.92 6.12
N CYS A 49 -10.20 -5.32 4.91
CA CYS A 49 -11.49 -5.97 4.66
C CYS A 49 -11.56 -7.37 5.28
N ALA A 50 -10.43 -8.04 5.46
CA ALA A 50 -10.40 -9.37 6.05
C ALA A 50 -10.63 -9.35 7.57
N VAL A 51 -10.25 -8.27 8.25
CA VAL A 51 -10.26 -8.21 9.71
C VAL A 51 -11.60 -8.60 10.34
N PRO A 52 -12.76 -8.04 9.91
CA PRO A 52 -14.03 -8.37 10.56
C PRO A 52 -14.47 -9.82 10.39
N GLU A 53 -13.89 -10.54 9.44
CA GLU A 53 -14.29 -11.91 9.10
C GLU A 53 -13.39 -12.97 9.70
N LEU A 54 -12.31 -12.56 10.36
CA LEU A 54 -11.31 -13.47 10.92
C LEU A 54 -11.49 -13.67 12.42
N PRO A 55 -11.08 -14.86 12.94
CA PRO A 55 -10.97 -15.03 14.38
C PRO A 55 -10.03 -14.00 14.99
N GLU A 56 -10.23 -13.68 16.25
CA GLU A 56 -9.52 -12.60 16.95
C GLU A 56 -8.00 -12.62 16.76
N ALA A 57 -7.35 -13.77 16.92
CA ALA A 57 -5.90 -13.88 16.77
C ALA A 57 -5.45 -13.59 15.34
N ARG A 58 -6.22 -14.05 14.35
CA ARG A 58 -5.93 -13.83 12.94
C ARG A 58 -6.27 -12.42 12.52
N ALA A 59 -7.31 -11.84 13.11
CA ALA A 59 -7.68 -10.46 12.86
C ALA A 59 -6.55 -9.51 13.24
N ALA A 60 -5.86 -9.78 14.35
CA ALA A 60 -4.71 -8.99 14.77
C ALA A 60 -3.57 -9.03 13.74
N GLU A 61 -3.29 -10.21 13.18
CA GLU A 61 -2.29 -10.35 12.12
C GLU A 61 -2.67 -9.56 10.87
N ALA A 62 -3.93 -9.66 10.46
CA ALA A 62 -4.44 -8.94 9.29
C ALA A 62 -4.41 -7.43 9.51
N ALA A 63 -4.76 -6.97 10.70
CA ALA A 63 -4.71 -5.56 11.04
C ALA A 63 -3.28 -5.03 11.01
N ALA A 64 -2.33 -5.78 11.57
CA ALA A 64 -0.92 -5.41 11.50
C ALA A 64 -0.44 -5.31 10.05
N ALA A 65 -0.84 -6.26 9.20
CA ALA A 65 -0.51 -6.23 7.78
C ALA A 65 -1.13 -5.00 7.09
N ALA A 66 -2.36 -4.65 7.44
CA ALA A 66 -3.02 -3.47 6.87
C ALA A 66 -2.27 -2.19 7.20
N TYR A 67 -1.87 -2.01 8.46
CA TYR A 67 -1.10 -0.83 8.87
C TYR A 67 0.27 -0.77 8.22
N GLN A 68 0.98 -1.90 8.16
CA GLN A 68 2.29 -1.96 7.53
C GLN A 68 2.21 -1.65 6.03
N ALA A 69 1.24 -2.24 5.34
CA ALA A 69 1.06 -2.01 3.92
C ALA A 69 0.65 -0.56 3.64
N ALA A 70 -0.21 0.02 4.46
CA ALA A 70 -0.59 1.42 4.33
C ALA A 70 0.61 2.35 4.54
N GLY A 71 1.44 2.06 5.52
CA GLY A 71 2.68 2.81 5.75
C GLY A 71 3.64 2.71 4.57
N ALA A 72 3.82 1.51 4.02
CA ALA A 72 4.64 1.29 2.84
C ALA A 72 4.10 2.05 1.64
N ALA A 73 2.79 2.04 1.42
CA ALA A 73 2.15 2.78 0.33
C ALA A 73 2.45 4.27 0.44
N ARG A 74 2.34 4.83 1.62
CA ARG A 74 2.61 6.26 1.84
C ARG A 74 4.08 6.60 1.63
N ALA A 75 4.99 5.76 2.11
CA ALA A 75 6.43 5.94 1.89
C ALA A 75 6.77 5.93 0.41
N LEU A 76 6.20 4.98 -0.34
CA LEU A 76 6.40 4.88 -1.78
C LEU A 76 5.79 6.06 -2.53
N CYS A 77 4.66 6.59 -2.07
CA CYS A 77 4.07 7.81 -2.62
C CYS A 77 5.03 8.99 -2.49
N ILE A 78 5.68 9.15 -1.34
CA ILE A 78 6.65 10.22 -1.12
C ILE A 78 7.83 10.09 -2.07
N LEU A 79 8.36 8.86 -2.22
CA LEU A 79 9.47 8.60 -3.14
C LEU A 79 9.07 8.86 -4.59
N ALA A 80 7.87 8.47 -4.97
CA ALA A 80 7.36 8.68 -6.32
C ALA A 80 7.16 10.17 -6.62
N GLU A 81 6.64 10.94 -5.67
CA GLU A 81 6.48 12.39 -5.81
C GLU A 81 7.84 13.08 -5.98
N ALA A 82 8.83 12.68 -5.20
CA ALA A 82 10.17 13.25 -5.29
C ALA A 82 10.80 12.96 -6.65
N GLY A 83 10.63 11.74 -7.18
CA GLY A 83 11.11 11.38 -8.51
C GLY A 83 10.41 12.16 -9.60
N THR A 84 9.10 12.30 -9.51
CA THR A 84 8.30 13.06 -10.48
C THR A 84 8.70 14.53 -10.50
N ALA A 85 8.93 15.12 -9.35
CA ALA A 85 9.38 16.50 -9.23
C ALA A 85 10.77 16.69 -9.86
N GLY A 86 11.64 15.68 -9.74
CA GLY A 86 13.00 15.72 -10.32
C GLY A 86 13.03 15.65 -11.83
N THR A 87 12.00 15.04 -12.45
CA THR A 87 11.93 14.87 -13.90
C THR A 87 11.21 15.99 -14.62
N GLY A 88 10.75 17.01 -13.94
CA GLY A 88 9.90 18.14 -14.33
C GLY A 88 9.72 18.56 -15.79
N ALA A 89 10.49 18.04 -16.73
CA ALA A 89 10.37 18.31 -18.15
C ALA A 89 9.88 17.10 -18.96
N ALA A 90 9.63 15.97 -18.34
CA ALA A 90 9.08 14.80 -19.04
C ALA A 90 7.65 15.10 -19.44
N SER A 91 7.10 14.35 -20.39
CA SER A 91 5.78 14.64 -20.93
C SER A 91 4.74 14.90 -19.83
N GLY A 92 4.01 16.02 -19.95
CA GLY A 92 3.00 16.42 -18.98
C GLY A 92 1.96 15.34 -18.73
N GLU A 93 1.65 14.54 -19.73
CA GLU A 93 0.71 13.43 -19.62
C GLU A 93 1.19 12.35 -18.65
N TYR A 94 2.47 11.97 -18.78
CA TYR A 94 3.06 10.98 -17.87
C TYR A 94 3.04 11.47 -16.42
N VAL A 95 3.42 12.72 -16.20
CA VAL A 95 3.43 13.32 -14.86
C VAL A 95 2.03 13.36 -14.27
N LEU A 96 1.03 13.76 -15.06
CA LEU A 96 -0.36 13.82 -14.59
C LEU A 96 -0.90 12.44 -14.23
N ASN A 97 -0.60 11.43 -15.04
CA ASN A 97 -1.01 10.07 -14.77
C ASN A 97 -0.34 9.53 -13.49
N ALA A 98 0.96 9.77 -13.35
CA ALA A 98 1.70 9.34 -12.16
C ALA A 98 1.16 10.03 -10.90
N LEU A 99 0.88 11.32 -10.93
CA LEU A 99 0.29 12.04 -9.80
C LEU A 99 -1.10 11.51 -9.45
N GLY A 100 -1.90 11.18 -10.47
CA GLY A 100 -3.21 10.57 -10.25
C GLY A 100 -3.11 9.24 -9.52
N ASP A 101 -2.19 8.39 -9.95
CA ASP A 101 -1.94 7.08 -9.33
C ASP A 101 -1.42 7.24 -7.90
N ILE A 102 -0.50 8.16 -7.68
CA ILE A 102 0.06 8.45 -6.35
C ILE A 102 -1.04 8.91 -5.40
N ARG A 103 -1.89 9.83 -5.84
CA ARG A 103 -3.00 10.33 -5.03
C ARG A 103 -4.00 9.24 -4.71
N GLY A 104 -4.30 8.40 -5.70
CA GLY A 104 -5.19 7.26 -5.53
C GLY A 104 -4.65 6.25 -4.52
N ALA A 105 -3.36 5.92 -4.62
CA ALA A 105 -2.72 5.01 -3.66
C ALA A 105 -2.72 5.60 -2.24
N ALA A 106 -2.37 6.87 -2.10
CA ALA A 106 -2.37 7.54 -0.80
C ALA A 106 -3.77 7.58 -0.18
N TRP A 107 -4.79 7.83 -1.00
CA TRP A 107 -6.18 7.83 -0.57
C TRP A 107 -6.61 6.45 -0.05
N ARG A 108 -6.34 5.39 -0.81
CA ARG A 108 -6.67 4.03 -0.41
C ARG A 108 -5.95 3.62 0.88
N ALA A 109 -4.68 3.99 1.01
CA ALA A 109 -3.91 3.71 2.22
C ALA A 109 -4.54 4.38 3.44
N ARG A 110 -4.95 5.63 3.30
CA ARG A 110 -5.65 6.35 4.38
C ARG A 110 -6.98 5.71 4.73
N LEU A 111 -7.74 5.26 3.72
CA LEU A 111 -9.00 4.57 3.97
C LEU A 111 -8.80 3.28 4.75
N ALA A 112 -7.76 2.51 4.42
CA ALA A 112 -7.46 1.27 5.13
C ALA A 112 -7.13 1.55 6.60
N VAL A 113 -6.29 2.53 6.86
CA VAL A 113 -5.94 2.93 8.24
C VAL A 113 -7.18 3.40 8.99
N ARG A 114 -7.99 4.23 8.38
CA ARG A 114 -9.22 4.73 8.99
C ARG A 114 -10.18 3.60 9.33
N GLN A 115 -10.34 2.65 8.41
CA GLN A 115 -11.18 1.48 8.64
C GLN A 115 -10.70 0.67 9.83
N MET A 116 -9.39 0.48 9.96
CA MET A 116 -8.82 -0.23 11.10
C MET A 116 -9.00 0.53 12.40
N ASP A 117 -8.73 1.83 12.38
CA ASP A 117 -8.90 2.68 13.56
C ASP A 117 -10.35 2.64 14.05
N GLU A 118 -11.31 2.78 13.14
CA GLU A 118 -12.74 2.73 13.48
C GLU A 118 -13.15 1.35 14.02
N PHE A 119 -12.61 0.29 13.44
CA PHE A 119 -12.92 -1.08 13.88
C PHE A 119 -12.48 -1.31 15.31
N PHE A 120 -11.26 -0.92 15.66
CA PHE A 120 -10.73 -1.14 16.99
C PHE A 120 -11.24 -0.13 18.02
N GLU A 121 -11.43 1.11 17.65
CA GLU A 121 -11.97 2.15 18.53
C GLU A 121 -13.47 1.96 18.77
N GLY A 122 -14.19 1.52 17.76
CA GLY A 122 -15.63 1.31 17.85
C GLY A 122 -16.03 0.20 18.82
N GLU A 123 -15.12 -0.71 19.15
CA GLU A 123 -15.36 -1.78 20.12
C GLU A 123 -15.09 -1.36 21.56
N GLY A 124 -14.44 -0.24 21.73
CA GLY A 124 -14.20 0.33 23.04
C GLY A 124 -15.41 1.10 23.52
#